data_075fba4f753242cd8556c67c12a32b3f
#
_entry.id   075fba4f753242cd8556c67c12a32b3f
#
_cell.length_a   1.000
_cell.length_b   1.000
_cell.length_c   1.000
_cell.angle_alpha   90.00
_cell.angle_beta   90.00
_cell.angle_gamma   90.00
#
_symmetry.space_group_name_H-M   'P 1'
#
loop_
_entity.id
_entity.type
_entity.pdbx_description
1 polymer ?
#
loop_
_entity_poly.entity_id
_entity_poly.type
_entity_poly.pdbx_seq_one_letter_code
_entity_poly.pdbx_strand_id
1 'polypeptide(L)'
;FVFLHLNRRNMIAVLGTVVVIVTAIWFASPSLRERTATIFTQYHAYETSNEVTSAGMRLEFWRKSLHFFRDAPLIGHGTGSVRELFVEAAAGQTGVSAEVIANPHNQTLYVAVQWGAVGVIILYAMWLCHLLLFRGATLAHWVGLLVVVQNMTTSIFNSHLFDFHEGWMYVLGVGVAGGIVLAKEASMSSITRQSGNPA
;
A
#
# COMPACT_ATOMS: atom_id res chain seq x y z
N PHE A 1 -10.01 -4.01 -13.39
CA PHE A 1 -10.76 -3.50 -14.57
C PHE A 1 -10.46 -4.31 -15.80
N VAL A 2 -9.20 -4.30 -16.27
CA VAL A 2 -8.75 -5.00 -17.49
C VAL A 2 -9.24 -6.45 -17.52
N PHE A 3 -9.06 -7.20 -16.41
CA PHE A 3 -9.48 -8.61 -16.31
C PHE A 3 -11.00 -8.81 -16.23
N LEU A 4 -11.77 -7.79 -15.81
CA LEU A 4 -13.22 -7.93 -15.60
C LEU A 4 -14.05 -7.45 -16.80
N HIS A 5 -13.51 -6.56 -17.64
CA HIS A 5 -14.29 -5.87 -18.68
C HIS A 5 -13.71 -5.99 -20.08
N LEU A 6 -12.48 -6.48 -20.24
CA LEU A 6 -11.88 -6.70 -21.54
C LEU A 6 -11.93 -8.18 -21.93
N ASN A 7 -12.24 -8.43 -23.19
CA ASN A 7 -12.05 -9.76 -23.75
C ASN A 7 -10.53 -10.09 -23.79
N ARG A 8 -10.19 -11.38 -23.85
CA ARG A 8 -8.82 -11.87 -23.82
C ARG A 8 -7.89 -11.18 -24.83
N ARG A 9 -8.40 -10.89 -26.01
CA ARG A 9 -7.64 -10.25 -27.11
C ARG A 9 -7.27 -8.80 -26.74
N ASN A 10 -8.22 -8.02 -26.25
CA ASN A 10 -7.99 -6.64 -25.82
C ASN A 10 -7.11 -6.56 -24.57
N MET A 11 -7.24 -7.52 -23.66
CA MET A 11 -6.37 -7.63 -22.49
C MET A 11 -4.91 -7.86 -22.91
N ILE A 12 -4.65 -8.77 -23.84
CA ILE A 12 -3.30 -9.01 -24.37
C ILE A 12 -2.77 -7.75 -25.08
N ALA A 13 -3.60 -7.06 -25.85
CA ALA A 13 -3.21 -5.83 -26.52
C ALA A 13 -2.82 -4.73 -25.52
N VAL A 14 -3.61 -4.52 -24.46
CA VAL A 14 -3.30 -3.54 -23.41
C VAL A 14 -2.00 -3.91 -22.70
N LEU A 15 -1.84 -5.17 -22.28
CA LEU A 15 -0.60 -5.61 -21.62
C LEU A 15 0.61 -5.47 -22.54
N GLY A 16 0.49 -5.84 -23.82
CA GLY A 16 1.53 -5.65 -24.81
C GLY A 16 1.91 -4.16 -24.99
N THR A 17 0.90 -3.28 -25.08
CA THR A 17 1.14 -1.83 -25.16
C THR A 17 1.87 -1.30 -23.93
N VAL A 18 1.48 -1.73 -22.74
CA VAL A 18 2.17 -1.34 -21.48
C VAL A 18 3.63 -1.79 -21.51
N VAL A 19 3.91 -3.04 -21.89
CA VAL A 19 5.28 -3.55 -22.02
C VAL A 19 6.10 -2.72 -23.01
N VAL A 20 5.54 -2.41 -24.19
CA VAL A 20 6.20 -1.58 -25.19
C VAL A 20 6.51 -0.19 -24.66
N ILE A 21 5.54 0.46 -23.99
CA ILE A 21 5.73 1.79 -23.40
C ILE A 21 6.83 1.75 -22.31
N VAL A 22 6.79 0.80 -21.40
CA VAL A 22 7.78 0.66 -20.33
C VAL A 22 9.18 0.44 -20.93
N THR A 23 9.29 -0.42 -21.93
CA THR A 23 10.53 -0.68 -22.63
C THR A 23 11.05 0.58 -23.36
N ALA A 24 10.17 1.29 -24.04
CA ALA A 24 10.53 2.53 -24.72
C ALA A 24 11.02 3.60 -23.72
N ILE A 25 10.33 3.78 -22.59
CA ILE A 25 10.73 4.69 -21.51
C ILE A 25 12.10 4.29 -20.95
N TRP A 26 12.34 3.00 -20.73
CA TRP A 26 13.62 2.49 -20.23
C TRP A 26 14.79 2.87 -21.16
N PHE A 27 14.62 2.66 -22.46
CA PHE A 27 15.67 2.99 -23.43
C PHE A 27 15.79 4.50 -23.70
N ALA A 28 14.69 5.24 -23.66
CA ALA A 28 14.67 6.67 -23.92
C ALA A 28 15.15 7.53 -22.73
N SER A 29 15.16 6.99 -21.50
CA SER A 29 15.49 7.75 -20.29
C SER A 29 16.83 7.32 -19.67
N PRO A 30 17.93 8.04 -19.94
CA PRO A 30 19.21 7.84 -19.25
C PRO A 30 19.08 7.98 -17.72
N SER A 31 18.32 8.98 -17.28
CA SER A 31 18.09 9.25 -15.85
C SER A 31 17.45 8.07 -15.11
N LEU A 32 16.53 7.34 -15.76
CA LEU A 32 15.93 6.15 -15.16
C LEU A 32 16.96 5.04 -14.96
N ARG A 33 17.83 4.83 -15.95
CA ARG A 33 18.90 3.83 -15.88
C ARG A 33 19.95 4.18 -14.82
N GLU A 34 20.34 5.45 -14.74
CA GLU A 34 21.26 5.95 -13.70
C GLU A 34 20.66 5.78 -12.30
N ARG A 35 19.40 6.15 -12.10
CA ARG A 35 18.71 5.94 -10.82
C ARG A 35 18.63 4.48 -10.43
N THR A 36 18.36 3.59 -11.39
CA THR A 36 18.32 2.16 -11.12
C THR A 36 19.71 1.63 -10.78
N ALA A 37 20.76 2.04 -11.51
CA ALA A 37 22.15 1.68 -11.19
C ALA A 37 22.54 2.20 -9.80
N THR A 38 22.13 3.43 -9.44
CA THR A 38 22.37 4.01 -8.12
C THR A 38 21.76 3.19 -6.99
N ILE A 39 20.60 2.57 -7.18
CA ILE A 39 20.00 1.68 -6.16
C ILE A 39 20.92 0.50 -5.87
N PHE A 40 21.51 -0.12 -6.88
CA PHE A 40 22.44 -1.24 -6.69
C PHE A 40 23.72 -0.81 -5.99
N THR A 41 24.30 0.34 -6.35
CA THR A 41 25.49 0.85 -5.67
C THR A 41 25.21 1.22 -4.21
N GLN A 42 24.07 1.83 -3.93
CA GLN A 42 23.62 2.14 -2.56
C GLN A 42 23.38 0.88 -1.73
N TYR A 43 22.83 -0.16 -2.32
CA TYR A 43 22.66 -1.45 -1.67
C TYR A 43 24.01 -2.08 -1.28
N HIS A 44 24.98 -2.09 -2.20
CA HIS A 44 26.32 -2.60 -1.92
C HIS A 44 27.04 -1.78 -0.86
N ALA A 45 26.95 -0.44 -0.90
CA ALA A 45 27.54 0.42 0.13
C ALA A 45 26.92 0.15 1.52
N TYR A 46 25.63 -0.10 1.58
CA TYR A 46 24.96 -0.53 2.81
C TYR A 46 25.50 -1.87 3.32
N GLU A 47 25.62 -2.91 2.46
CA GLU A 47 26.08 -4.22 2.88
C GLU A 47 27.56 -4.24 3.31
N THR A 48 28.41 -3.45 2.63
CA THR A 48 29.88 -3.53 2.84
C THR A 48 30.39 -2.56 3.89
N SER A 49 29.79 -1.38 4.01
CA SER A 49 30.30 -0.29 4.85
C SER A 49 29.28 0.32 5.82
N ASN A 50 28.06 -0.21 5.87
CA ASN A 50 26.96 0.34 6.68
C ASN A 50 26.72 1.84 6.42
N GLU A 51 26.93 2.27 5.18
CA GLU A 51 26.83 3.67 4.75
C GLU A 51 25.37 4.12 4.72
N VAL A 52 25.12 5.36 5.16
CA VAL A 52 23.79 5.98 5.18
C VAL A 52 23.37 6.36 3.76
N THR A 53 22.65 5.50 3.10
CA THR A 53 22.06 5.72 1.76
C THR A 53 20.55 5.57 1.79
N SER A 54 19.83 6.19 0.85
CA SER A 54 18.38 6.11 0.83
C SER A 54 17.82 4.69 0.66
N ALA A 55 18.47 3.85 -0.13
CA ALA A 55 18.08 2.46 -0.31
C ALA A 55 18.47 1.62 0.91
N GLY A 56 19.68 1.82 1.46
CA GLY A 56 20.15 1.14 2.65
C GLY A 56 19.31 1.45 3.87
N MET A 57 18.93 2.72 4.09
CA MET A 57 18.03 3.10 5.16
C MET A 57 16.70 2.35 5.11
N ARG A 58 16.04 2.28 3.95
CA ARG A 58 14.76 1.56 3.82
C ARG A 58 14.91 0.06 4.11
N LEU A 59 15.98 -0.56 3.63
CA LEU A 59 16.23 -1.97 3.89
C LEU A 59 16.47 -2.23 5.38
N GLU A 60 17.26 -1.38 6.04
CA GLU A 60 17.51 -1.50 7.48
C GLU A 60 16.22 -1.30 8.28
N PHE A 61 15.38 -0.32 7.92
CA PHE A 61 14.10 -0.10 8.56
C PHE A 61 13.17 -1.31 8.41
N TRP A 62 13.11 -1.91 7.23
CA TRP A 62 12.31 -3.11 6.99
C TRP A 62 12.87 -4.32 7.74
N ARG A 63 14.21 -4.49 7.76
CA ARG A 63 14.87 -5.59 8.50
C ARG A 63 14.58 -5.50 9.99
N LYS A 64 14.77 -4.33 10.60
CA LYS A 64 14.44 -4.09 12.02
C LYS A 64 12.97 -4.30 12.29
N SER A 65 12.09 -3.77 11.46
CA SER A 65 10.65 -3.95 11.62
C SER A 65 10.22 -5.42 11.56
N LEU A 66 10.84 -6.23 10.69
CA LEU A 66 10.61 -7.67 10.65
C LEU A 66 11.12 -8.38 11.90
N HIS A 67 12.22 -7.90 12.49
CA HIS A 67 12.73 -8.41 13.78
C HIS A 67 11.74 -8.10 14.89
N PHE A 68 11.31 -6.85 15.04
CA PHE A 68 10.31 -6.46 16.04
C PHE A 68 8.99 -7.24 15.87
N PHE A 69 8.52 -7.43 14.64
CA PHE A 69 7.34 -8.28 14.40
C PHE A 69 7.54 -9.72 14.87
N ARG A 70 8.73 -10.32 14.71
CA ARG A 70 9.01 -11.68 15.18
C ARG A 70 9.01 -11.78 16.70
N ASP A 71 9.40 -10.71 17.40
CA ASP A 71 9.43 -10.68 18.87
C ASP A 71 8.02 -10.60 19.48
N ALA A 72 7.06 -9.98 18.75
CA ALA A 72 5.65 -9.89 19.19
C ALA A 72 4.69 -10.18 18.03
N PRO A 73 4.63 -11.41 17.49
CA PRO A 73 4.00 -11.69 16.19
C PRO A 73 2.48 -11.62 16.21
N LEU A 74 1.81 -11.82 17.33
CA LEU A 74 0.33 -11.90 17.38
C LEU A 74 -0.33 -10.54 17.50
N ILE A 75 0.06 -9.74 18.49
CA ILE A 75 -0.59 -8.47 18.87
C ILE A 75 0.34 -7.26 18.74
N GLY A 76 1.61 -7.48 18.37
CA GLY A 76 2.62 -6.43 18.24
C GLY A 76 3.04 -5.81 19.58
N HIS A 77 3.74 -4.68 19.50
CA HIS A 77 4.32 -3.96 20.65
C HIS A 77 3.42 -2.82 21.16
N GLY A 78 2.26 -2.62 20.55
CA GLY A 78 1.34 -1.54 20.92
C GLY A 78 1.46 -0.30 20.03
N THR A 79 0.42 0.52 20.07
CA THR A 79 0.34 1.74 19.28
C THR A 79 1.43 2.73 19.67
N GLY A 80 2.16 3.27 18.68
CA GLY A 80 3.22 4.26 18.91
C GLY A 80 4.59 3.67 19.27
N SER A 81 4.72 2.34 19.43
CA SER A 81 5.97 1.66 19.86
C SER A 81 7.14 1.77 18.88
N VAL A 82 6.89 2.05 17.59
CA VAL A 82 7.91 1.99 16.55
C VAL A 82 9.13 2.83 16.90
N ARG A 83 8.94 4.09 17.31
CA ARG A 83 10.08 4.98 17.61
C ARG A 83 10.94 4.47 18.76
N GLU A 84 10.32 3.99 19.83
CA GLU A 84 11.03 3.48 21.01
C GLU A 84 11.85 2.24 20.68
N LEU A 85 11.26 1.30 19.93
CA LEU A 85 11.97 0.11 19.44
C LEU A 85 13.18 0.46 18.58
N PHE A 86 13.06 1.48 17.73
CA PHE A 86 14.20 1.94 16.93
C PHE A 86 15.26 2.65 17.79
N VAL A 87 14.89 3.37 18.85
CA VAL A 87 15.83 3.94 19.82
C VAL A 87 16.62 2.84 20.52
N GLU A 88 15.96 1.80 21.02
CA GLU A 88 16.59 0.68 21.67
C GLU A 88 17.53 -0.08 20.70
N ALA A 89 17.07 -0.34 19.48
CA ALA A 89 17.87 -1.04 18.46
C ALA A 89 19.03 -0.21 17.90
N ALA A 90 19.04 1.10 18.07
CA ALA A 90 20.13 2.00 17.67
C ALA A 90 21.23 2.11 18.73
N ALA A 91 20.98 1.67 19.97
CA ALA A 91 21.92 1.82 21.07
C ALA A 91 23.25 1.09 20.77
N GLY A 92 24.35 1.82 20.81
CA GLY A 92 25.70 1.30 20.51
C GLY A 92 25.98 1.00 19.03
N GLN A 93 25.03 1.32 18.12
CA GLN A 93 25.22 1.16 16.69
C GLN A 93 25.82 2.41 16.04
N THR A 94 26.30 2.27 14.79
CA THR A 94 26.83 3.35 13.96
C THR A 94 26.27 3.26 12.53
N GLY A 95 26.44 4.31 11.73
CA GLY A 95 25.98 4.32 10.35
C GLY A 95 24.45 4.18 10.26
N VAL A 96 23.96 3.50 9.23
CA VAL A 96 22.53 3.33 8.99
C VAL A 96 21.83 2.54 10.11
N SER A 97 22.56 1.67 10.81
CA SER A 97 21.99 0.90 11.91
C SER A 97 21.71 1.75 13.17
N ALA A 98 22.30 2.94 13.27
CA ALA A 98 22.01 3.91 14.34
C ALA A 98 20.81 4.81 14.05
N GLU A 99 20.24 4.75 12.85
CA GLU A 99 19.11 5.60 12.47
C GLU A 99 17.84 5.26 13.27
N VAL A 100 17.21 6.32 13.81
CA VAL A 100 15.97 6.24 14.59
C VAL A 100 14.82 6.85 13.80
N ILE A 101 13.78 6.08 13.60
CA ILE A 101 12.59 6.51 12.87
C ILE A 101 11.31 6.23 13.64
N ALA A 102 10.24 6.92 13.27
CA ALA A 102 8.88 6.67 13.77
C ALA A 102 8.00 5.96 12.72
N ASN A 103 8.48 5.83 11.48
CA ASN A 103 7.73 5.24 10.36
C ASN A 103 8.68 4.43 9.46
N PRO A 104 8.50 3.11 9.31
CA PRO A 104 9.38 2.25 8.49
C PRO A 104 9.18 2.43 6.98
N HIS A 105 8.34 3.36 6.54
CA HIS A 105 7.99 3.59 5.15
C HIS A 105 7.47 2.32 4.44
N ASN A 106 6.63 1.58 5.14
CA ASN A 106 5.88 0.43 4.63
C ASN A 106 4.68 0.21 5.54
N GLN A 107 3.48 0.32 4.98
CA GLN A 107 2.22 0.25 5.74
C GLN A 107 2.05 -1.08 6.47
N THR A 108 2.37 -2.19 5.80
CA THR A 108 2.22 -3.53 6.38
C THR A 108 3.16 -3.73 7.56
N LEU A 109 4.43 -3.34 7.42
CA LEU A 109 5.40 -3.44 8.50
C LEU A 109 5.06 -2.50 9.66
N TYR A 110 4.59 -1.30 9.37
CA TYR A 110 4.18 -0.35 10.40
C TYR A 110 3.03 -0.90 11.26
N VAL A 111 2.05 -1.53 10.61
CA VAL A 111 0.94 -2.21 11.27
C VAL A 111 1.41 -3.46 12.01
N ALA A 112 2.27 -4.26 11.38
CA ALA A 112 2.80 -5.51 11.95
C ALA A 112 3.58 -5.28 13.24
N VAL A 113 4.41 -4.25 13.30
CA VAL A 113 5.18 -3.90 14.52
C VAL A 113 4.23 -3.49 15.65
N GLN A 114 3.23 -2.66 15.38
CA GLN A 114 2.35 -2.12 16.40
C GLN A 114 1.26 -3.09 16.87
N TRP A 115 0.65 -3.84 15.93
CA TRP A 115 -0.55 -4.65 16.22
C TRP A 115 -0.43 -6.12 15.77
N GLY A 116 0.77 -6.55 15.38
CA GLY A 116 1.05 -7.93 15.03
C GLY A 116 0.27 -8.44 13.82
N ALA A 117 0.12 -9.76 13.75
CA ALA A 117 -0.66 -10.43 12.72
C ALA A 117 -2.15 -10.03 12.74
N VAL A 118 -2.71 -9.76 13.90
CA VAL A 118 -4.11 -9.29 14.04
C VAL A 118 -4.29 -7.98 13.30
N GLY A 119 -3.39 -7.00 13.48
CA GLY A 119 -3.45 -5.74 12.76
C GLY A 119 -3.29 -5.90 11.25
N VAL A 120 -2.37 -6.76 10.81
CA VAL A 120 -2.17 -7.05 9.39
C VAL A 120 -3.42 -7.68 8.77
N ILE A 121 -4.04 -8.65 9.44
CA ILE A 121 -5.28 -9.26 8.97
C ILE A 121 -6.39 -8.21 8.83
N ILE A 122 -6.56 -7.33 9.81
CA ILE A 122 -7.57 -6.25 9.76
C ILE A 122 -7.28 -5.29 8.58
N LEU A 123 -6.02 -4.89 8.38
CA LEU A 123 -5.62 -4.03 7.27
C LEU A 123 -5.98 -4.63 5.91
N TYR A 124 -5.60 -5.88 5.69
CA TYR A 124 -5.87 -6.57 4.42
C TYR A 124 -7.36 -6.90 4.24
N ALA A 125 -8.07 -7.25 5.32
CA ALA A 125 -9.52 -7.43 5.28
C ALA A 125 -10.24 -6.13 4.91
N MET A 126 -9.84 -4.99 5.47
CA MET A 126 -10.37 -3.67 5.11
C MET A 126 -10.17 -3.38 3.61
N TRP A 127 -8.96 -3.55 3.08
CA TRP A 127 -8.70 -3.36 1.65
C TRP A 127 -9.52 -4.32 0.78
N LEU A 128 -9.62 -5.59 1.18
CA LEU A 128 -10.44 -6.57 0.47
C LEU A 128 -11.92 -6.17 0.46
N CYS A 129 -12.49 -5.77 1.59
CA CYS A 129 -13.88 -5.30 1.67
C CYS A 129 -14.12 -4.10 0.73
N HIS A 130 -13.18 -3.14 0.69
CA HIS A 130 -13.30 -1.99 -0.21
C HIS A 130 -13.15 -2.39 -1.70
N LEU A 131 -12.25 -3.31 -2.03
CA LEU A 131 -12.16 -3.86 -3.38
C LEU A 131 -13.44 -4.58 -3.80
N LEU A 132 -14.09 -5.30 -2.88
CA LEU A 132 -15.37 -5.97 -3.13
C LEU A 132 -16.51 -4.97 -3.30
N LEU A 133 -16.56 -3.93 -2.48
CA LEU A 133 -17.55 -2.85 -2.56
C LEU A 133 -17.53 -2.15 -3.93
N PHE A 134 -16.33 -1.95 -4.48
CA PHE A 134 -16.16 -1.21 -5.73
C PHE A 134 -16.11 -2.09 -6.99
N ARG A 135 -16.72 -3.28 -6.97
CA ARG A 135 -16.77 -4.20 -8.14
C ARG A 135 -17.79 -3.82 -9.23
N GLY A 136 -18.43 -2.68 -9.17
CA GLY A 136 -19.44 -2.26 -10.15
C GLY A 136 -18.87 -1.45 -11.32
N ALA A 137 -19.76 -1.01 -12.20
CA ALA A 137 -19.43 -0.31 -13.44
C ALA A 137 -19.74 1.20 -13.44
N THR A 138 -20.25 1.76 -12.34
CA THR A 138 -20.57 3.19 -12.27
C THR A 138 -19.31 4.02 -11.96
N LEU A 139 -19.37 5.33 -12.20
CA LEU A 139 -18.29 6.25 -11.89
C LEU A 139 -17.84 6.16 -10.43
N ALA A 140 -18.80 6.03 -9.48
CA ALA A 140 -18.50 5.89 -8.07
C ALA A 140 -17.67 4.62 -7.77
N HIS A 141 -18.01 3.48 -8.38
CA HIS A 141 -17.19 2.26 -8.26
C HIS A 141 -15.76 2.47 -8.81
N TRP A 142 -15.65 3.18 -9.93
CA TRP A 142 -14.33 3.44 -10.54
C TRP A 142 -13.46 4.33 -9.67
N VAL A 143 -14.03 5.43 -9.15
CA VAL A 143 -13.31 6.35 -8.27
C VAL A 143 -12.87 5.62 -7.00
N GLY A 144 -13.78 4.88 -6.36
CA GLY A 144 -13.46 4.11 -5.17
C GLY A 144 -12.40 3.05 -5.41
N LEU A 145 -12.51 2.29 -6.49
CA LEU A 145 -11.51 1.28 -6.88
C LEU A 145 -10.13 1.90 -7.10
N LEU A 146 -10.07 3.05 -7.81
CA LEU A 146 -8.82 3.76 -8.06
C LEU A 146 -8.16 4.20 -6.75
N VAL A 147 -8.92 4.78 -5.84
CA VAL A 147 -8.43 5.21 -4.53
C VAL A 147 -7.87 4.04 -3.73
N VAL A 148 -8.57 2.90 -3.69
CA VAL A 148 -8.12 1.71 -2.96
C VAL A 148 -6.85 1.13 -3.58
N VAL A 149 -6.82 0.93 -4.90
CA VAL A 149 -5.66 0.36 -5.60
C VAL A 149 -4.44 1.27 -5.48
N GLN A 150 -4.61 2.58 -5.63
CA GLN A 150 -3.54 3.55 -5.46
C GLN A 150 -2.97 3.48 -4.04
N ASN A 151 -3.83 3.51 -3.00
CA ASN A 151 -3.38 3.42 -1.61
C ASN A 151 -2.64 2.11 -1.34
N MET A 152 -3.17 0.96 -1.77
CA MET A 152 -2.50 -0.34 -1.62
C MET A 152 -1.12 -0.35 -2.27
N THR A 153 -1.00 0.17 -3.49
CA THR A 153 0.24 0.16 -4.26
C THR A 153 1.30 1.07 -3.61
N THR A 154 0.91 2.28 -3.24
CA THR A 154 1.84 3.25 -2.63
C THR A 154 2.21 2.89 -1.20
N SER A 155 1.35 2.16 -0.50
CA SER A 155 1.57 1.65 0.86
C SER A 155 2.72 0.62 0.97
N ILE A 156 3.22 0.10 -0.15
CA ILE A 156 4.43 -0.73 -0.18
C ILE A 156 5.68 0.12 0.16
N PHE A 157 5.65 1.40 -0.22
CA PHE A 157 6.80 2.31 -0.11
C PHE A 157 6.65 3.40 0.95
N ASN A 158 5.48 3.49 1.60
CA ASN A 158 5.23 4.40 2.71
C ASN A 158 4.02 3.92 3.54
N SER A 159 3.76 4.56 4.70
CA SER A 159 2.63 4.22 5.59
C SER A 159 1.48 5.22 5.39
N HIS A 160 0.94 5.27 4.17
CA HIS A 160 0.01 6.31 3.72
C HIS A 160 -1.32 6.40 4.48
N LEU A 161 -1.79 5.33 5.12
CA LEU A 161 -2.98 5.41 5.97
C LEU A 161 -2.76 6.25 7.25
N PHE A 162 -1.50 6.43 7.65
CA PHE A 162 -1.12 7.23 8.83
C PHE A 162 -0.55 8.60 8.45
N ASP A 163 -0.34 8.86 7.16
CA ASP A 163 0.05 10.18 6.68
C ASP A 163 -1.19 11.07 6.55
N PHE A 164 -1.09 12.33 6.96
CA PHE A 164 -2.25 13.22 7.02
C PHE A 164 -2.95 13.39 5.66
N HIS A 165 -2.22 13.70 4.61
CA HIS A 165 -2.80 13.98 3.30
C HIS A 165 -3.34 12.71 2.63
N GLU A 166 -2.52 11.68 2.53
CA GLU A 166 -2.86 10.43 1.85
C GLU A 166 -3.92 9.63 2.61
N GLY A 167 -3.87 9.63 3.94
CA GLY A 167 -4.88 9.01 4.79
C GLY A 167 -6.24 9.66 4.62
N TRP A 168 -6.31 11.00 4.64
CA TRP A 168 -7.56 11.72 4.38
C TRP A 168 -8.09 11.51 2.96
N MET A 169 -7.23 11.52 1.94
CA MET A 169 -7.64 11.20 0.56
C MET A 169 -8.26 9.81 0.47
N TYR A 170 -7.67 8.82 1.16
CA TYR A 170 -8.23 7.47 1.20
C TYR A 170 -9.60 7.45 1.88
N VAL A 171 -9.71 7.99 3.09
CA VAL A 171 -10.95 7.98 3.89
C VAL A 171 -12.09 8.72 3.17
N LEU A 172 -11.82 9.92 2.65
CA LEU A 172 -12.81 10.71 1.92
C LEU A 172 -13.18 10.05 0.59
N GLY A 173 -12.20 9.57 -0.15
CA GLY A 173 -12.43 8.92 -1.45
C GLY A 173 -13.28 7.65 -1.32
N VAL A 174 -12.93 6.77 -0.38
CA VAL A 174 -13.70 5.55 -0.10
C VAL A 174 -15.05 5.90 0.51
N GLY A 175 -15.11 6.85 1.45
CA GLY A 175 -16.35 7.23 2.13
C GLY A 175 -17.39 7.83 1.18
N VAL A 176 -17.00 8.78 0.34
CA VAL A 176 -17.90 9.41 -0.62
C VAL A 176 -18.33 8.44 -1.71
N ALA A 177 -17.36 7.74 -2.34
CA ALA A 177 -17.69 6.77 -3.40
C ALA A 177 -18.52 5.60 -2.87
N GLY A 178 -18.18 5.06 -1.69
CA GLY A 178 -18.93 3.98 -1.05
C GLY A 178 -20.32 4.40 -0.63
N GLY A 179 -20.48 5.60 -0.07
CA GLY A 179 -21.80 6.15 0.26
C GLY A 179 -22.74 6.26 -0.94
N ILE A 180 -22.22 6.70 -2.10
CA ILE A 180 -23.00 6.76 -3.35
C ILE A 180 -23.39 5.36 -3.83
N VAL A 181 -22.48 4.38 -3.77
CA VAL A 181 -22.74 2.99 -4.17
C VAL A 181 -23.86 2.39 -3.30
N LEU A 182 -23.71 2.46 -1.98
CA LEU A 182 -24.65 1.87 -1.02
C LEU A 182 -26.03 2.55 -1.06
N ALA A 183 -26.10 3.87 -1.22
CA ALA A 183 -27.38 4.59 -1.35
C ALA A 183 -28.15 4.15 -2.60
N LYS A 184 -27.45 3.92 -3.72
CA LYS A 184 -28.08 3.45 -4.96
C LYS A 184 -28.60 2.02 -4.83
N GLU A 185 -27.85 1.13 -4.20
CA GLU A 185 -28.29 -0.26 -3.95
C GLU A 185 -29.52 -0.32 -3.04
N ALA A 186 -29.53 0.48 -1.97
CA ALA A 186 -30.67 0.60 -1.07
C ALA A 186 -31.95 1.08 -1.79
N SER A 187 -31.82 2.08 -2.67
CA SER A 187 -32.95 2.59 -3.45
C SER A 187 -33.48 1.53 -4.42
N MET A 188 -32.65 0.79 -5.09
CA MET A 188 -33.08 -0.30 -5.99
C MET A 188 -33.79 -1.42 -5.23
N SER A 189 -33.28 -1.81 -4.06
CA SER A 189 -33.88 -2.87 -3.24
C SER A 189 -35.27 -2.48 -2.71
N SER A 190 -35.51 -1.21 -2.39
CA SER A 190 -36.80 -0.70 -1.94
C SER A 190 -37.87 -0.75 -3.07
N ILE A 191 -37.50 -0.37 -4.28
CA ILE A 191 -38.37 -0.42 -5.47
C ILE A 191 -38.78 -1.87 -5.77
N THR A 192 -37.80 -2.80 -5.74
CA THR A 192 -38.08 -4.23 -6.01
C THR A 192 -39.03 -4.84 -4.97
N ARG A 193 -38.93 -4.45 -3.70
CA ARG A 193 -39.86 -4.90 -2.64
C ARG A 193 -41.27 -4.36 -2.84
N GLN A 194 -41.44 -3.13 -3.29
CA GLN A 194 -42.75 -2.54 -3.55
C GLN A 194 -43.46 -3.15 -4.77
N SER A 195 -42.70 -3.50 -5.81
CA SER A 195 -43.24 -4.09 -7.04
C SER A 195 -43.55 -5.59 -6.90
N GLY A 196 -43.00 -6.27 -5.90
CA GLY A 196 -43.17 -7.71 -5.66
C GLY A 196 -44.26 -8.08 -4.66
N ASN A 197 -45.09 -7.14 -4.16
CA ASN A 197 -46.21 -7.42 -3.28
C ASN A 197 -47.54 -7.22 -4.06
N PRO A 198 -48.07 -8.25 -4.76
CA PRO A 198 -49.42 -8.18 -5.32
C PRO A 198 -50.45 -8.20 -4.18
N ALA A 199 -51.33 -7.23 -4.17
CA ALA A 199 -52.47 -7.15 -3.27
C ALA A 199 -53.43 -8.31 -3.44
#